data_a6d6315aa0123db2b6fafc58061de264
#
_entry.id   a6d6315aa0123db2b6fafc58061de264
#
_cell.length_a   1.000
_cell.length_b   1.000
_cell.length_c   1.000
_cell.angle_alpha   90.00
_cell.angle_beta   90.00
_cell.angle_gamma   90.00
#
_symmetry.space_group_name_H-M   'P 1'
#
loop_
_entity.id
_entity.type
_entity.pdbx_description
1 polymer ?
#
loop_
_entity_poly.entity_id
_entity_poly.type
_entity_poly.pdbx_seq_one_letter_code
_entity_poly.pdbx_strand_id
1 'polypeptide(L)'
;VITSGVSYLYTREVFPQYSYLKLGMVWPLPKKMIANFYRKVKKVIVVEELDPFLETEIKALGYKVFHGKDLIPNMYELSPEIVEKSLKGKAYKPPKIRVKQEDLPRRPPNMCAGCSHRPLFYALKKLGAFVFGDIGCYTLATAPPLQALHSCICMGASIGGAHGAMKALGKDGLGKVCAVIGDST
;
A
#
# COMPACT_ATOMS: atom_id res chain seq x y z
N VAL A 1 -11.31 21.42 -4.69
CA VAL A 1 -10.71 20.06 -4.64
C VAL A 1 -11.16 19.37 -3.37
N ILE A 2 -11.53 18.09 -3.47
CA ILE A 2 -11.66 17.20 -2.32
C ILE A 2 -10.47 16.25 -2.35
N THR A 3 -9.80 16.07 -1.23
CA THR A 3 -8.56 15.29 -1.13
C THR A 3 -8.29 14.83 0.31
N SER A 4 -7.34 13.94 0.48
CA SER A 4 -6.89 13.45 1.79
C SER A 4 -5.37 13.28 1.82
N GLY A 5 -4.81 13.07 3.00
CA GLY A 5 -3.40 12.74 3.17
C GLY A 5 -2.46 13.75 2.52
N VAL A 6 -1.37 13.22 1.94
CA VAL A 6 -0.31 14.01 1.30
C VAL A 6 -0.74 14.63 -0.04
N SER A 7 -1.71 14.03 -0.74
CA SER A 7 -2.25 14.56 -2.00
C SER A 7 -2.78 15.99 -1.84
N TYR A 8 -3.22 16.36 -0.63
CA TYR A 8 -3.59 17.73 -0.31
C TYR A 8 -2.40 18.70 -0.45
N LEU A 9 -1.24 18.32 0.07
CA LEU A 9 -0.04 19.17 0.02
C LEU A 9 0.41 19.37 -1.42
N TYR A 10 0.49 18.30 -2.18
CA TYR A 10 0.88 18.34 -3.60
C TYR A 10 -0.05 19.22 -4.43
N THR A 11 -1.37 19.04 -4.24
CA THR A 11 -2.34 19.82 -5.01
C THR A 11 -2.33 21.30 -4.60
N ARG A 12 -2.21 21.58 -3.31
CA ARG A 12 -2.18 22.97 -2.80
C ARG A 12 -0.93 23.70 -3.22
N GLU A 13 0.19 23.03 -3.34
CA GLU A 13 1.45 23.63 -3.81
C GLU A 13 1.31 24.16 -5.23
N VAL A 14 0.70 23.39 -6.12
CA VAL A 14 0.59 23.74 -7.54
C VAL A 14 -0.65 24.55 -7.89
N PHE A 15 -1.71 24.48 -7.08
CA PHE A 15 -2.97 25.21 -7.28
C PHE A 15 -3.44 25.90 -5.99
N PRO A 16 -2.66 26.80 -5.39
CA PRO A 16 -2.99 27.45 -4.13
C PRO A 16 -4.29 28.26 -4.17
N GLN A 17 -4.75 28.66 -5.35
CA GLN A 17 -5.96 29.43 -5.58
C GLN A 17 -7.26 28.62 -5.52
N TYR A 18 -7.20 27.29 -5.49
CA TYR A 18 -8.39 26.46 -5.44
C TYR A 18 -9.00 26.41 -4.03
N SER A 19 -10.31 26.19 -3.97
CA SER A 19 -10.98 25.87 -2.71
C SER A 19 -10.77 24.39 -2.37
N TYR A 20 -10.44 24.10 -1.12
CA TYR A 20 -10.09 22.75 -0.66
C TYR A 20 -11.02 22.26 0.44
N LEU A 21 -11.41 21.00 0.32
CA LEU A 21 -11.91 20.18 1.41
C LEU A 21 -10.89 19.05 1.64
N LYS A 22 -10.03 19.24 2.64
CA LYS A 22 -9.11 18.19 3.10
C LYS A 22 -9.83 17.30 4.09
N LEU A 23 -9.95 16.03 3.79
CA LEU A 23 -10.52 15.02 4.68
C LEU A 23 -9.42 14.43 5.56
N GLY A 24 -9.56 14.55 6.87
CA GLY A 24 -8.68 13.88 7.84
C GLY A 24 -9.10 12.43 8.07
N MET A 25 -10.39 12.13 7.90
CA MET A 25 -10.97 10.79 7.98
C MET A 25 -11.71 10.51 6.67
N VAL A 26 -11.35 9.43 6.02
CA VAL A 26 -11.93 9.03 4.72
C VAL A 26 -13.04 7.99 4.87
N TRP A 27 -13.12 7.34 6.03
CA TRP A 27 -14.17 6.37 6.33
C TRP A 27 -14.56 6.41 7.82
N PRO A 28 -15.89 6.51 8.15
CA PRO A 28 -16.97 6.84 7.20
C PRO A 28 -16.87 8.27 6.68
N LEU A 29 -17.32 8.52 5.44
CA LEU A 29 -17.28 9.86 4.84
C LEU A 29 -18.12 10.88 5.63
N PRO A 30 -17.61 12.10 5.86
CA PRO A 30 -18.35 13.17 6.55
C PRO A 30 -19.38 13.81 5.59
N LYS A 31 -20.51 13.13 5.37
CA LYS A 31 -21.56 13.50 4.39
C LYS A 31 -22.01 14.96 4.50
N LYS A 32 -22.22 15.46 5.73
CA LYS A 32 -22.64 16.86 5.93
C LYS A 32 -21.57 17.86 5.46
N MET A 33 -20.30 17.56 5.71
CA MET A 33 -19.17 18.43 5.30
C MET A 33 -19.03 18.45 3.78
N ILE A 34 -19.15 17.31 3.14
CA ILE A 34 -19.14 17.17 1.67
C ILE A 34 -20.31 17.95 1.06
N ALA A 35 -21.53 17.76 1.57
CA ALA A 35 -22.72 18.49 1.11
C ALA A 35 -22.53 20.02 1.23
N ASN A 36 -21.99 20.50 2.34
CA ASN A 36 -21.72 21.92 2.55
C ASN A 36 -20.65 22.45 1.58
N PHE A 37 -19.66 21.66 1.25
CA PHE A 37 -18.63 22.03 0.29
C PHE A 37 -19.21 22.15 -1.11
N TYR A 38 -20.03 21.18 -1.56
CA TYR A 38 -20.69 21.23 -2.87
C TYR A 38 -21.60 22.45 -3.07
N ARG A 39 -22.23 22.96 -2.00
CA ARG A 39 -23.04 24.18 -2.09
C ARG A 39 -22.22 25.45 -2.37
N LYS A 40 -20.91 25.42 -2.07
CA LYS A 40 -20.03 26.59 -2.17
C LYS A 40 -19.20 26.62 -3.45
N VAL A 41 -19.18 25.53 -4.22
CA VAL A 41 -18.31 25.39 -5.39
C VAL A 41 -19.10 24.90 -6.60
N LYS A 42 -18.66 25.31 -7.81
CA LYS A 42 -19.34 24.93 -9.06
C LYS A 42 -18.89 23.59 -9.61
N LYS A 43 -17.62 23.25 -9.43
CA LYS A 43 -16.97 22.03 -9.94
C LYS A 43 -16.10 21.43 -8.85
N VAL A 44 -16.16 20.14 -8.70
CA VAL A 44 -15.35 19.41 -7.73
C VAL A 44 -14.41 18.48 -8.47
N ILE A 45 -13.13 18.55 -8.11
CA ILE A 45 -12.08 17.65 -8.54
C ILE A 45 -11.71 16.80 -7.32
N VAL A 46 -11.54 15.48 -7.49
CA VAL A 46 -11.03 14.60 -6.46
C VAL A 46 -9.58 14.27 -6.78
N VAL A 47 -8.68 14.51 -5.83
CA VAL A 47 -7.26 14.14 -5.94
C VAL A 47 -6.92 13.20 -4.81
N GLU A 48 -6.64 11.95 -5.16
CA GLU A 48 -6.28 10.88 -4.26
C GLU A 48 -5.26 9.94 -4.90
N GLU A 49 -4.46 9.28 -4.09
CA GLU A 49 -3.51 8.27 -4.58
C GLU A 49 -4.20 6.93 -4.84
N LEU A 50 -3.59 6.11 -5.70
CA LEU A 50 -4.02 4.74 -6.02
C LEU A 50 -5.48 4.67 -6.49
N ASP A 51 -6.28 3.78 -5.93
CA ASP A 51 -7.65 3.50 -6.33
C ASP A 51 -8.62 4.67 -6.09
N PRO A 52 -9.70 4.79 -6.89
CA PRO A 52 -10.68 5.85 -6.80
C PRO A 52 -11.64 5.68 -5.61
N PHE A 53 -11.14 5.63 -4.38
CA PHE A 53 -11.95 5.41 -3.20
C PHE A 53 -12.85 6.61 -2.89
N LEU A 54 -12.25 7.80 -2.70
CA LEU A 54 -13.02 9.02 -2.42
C LEU A 54 -13.93 9.40 -3.57
N GLU A 55 -13.44 9.29 -4.79
CA GLU A 55 -14.22 9.58 -5.99
C GLU A 55 -15.46 8.68 -6.09
N THR A 56 -15.30 7.38 -5.87
CA THR A 56 -16.38 6.38 -5.92
C THR A 56 -17.40 6.64 -4.83
N GLU A 57 -16.95 6.85 -3.60
CA GLU A 57 -17.83 7.10 -2.46
C GLU A 57 -18.61 8.42 -2.59
N ILE A 58 -17.96 9.47 -3.11
CA ILE A 58 -18.62 10.76 -3.38
C ILE A 58 -19.67 10.62 -4.48
N LYS A 59 -19.37 9.87 -5.54
CA LYS A 59 -20.35 9.55 -6.60
C LYS A 59 -21.51 8.72 -6.07
N ALA A 60 -21.26 7.75 -5.19
CA ALA A 60 -22.29 6.95 -4.53
C ALA A 60 -23.24 7.78 -3.66
N LEU A 61 -22.78 8.92 -3.11
CA LEU A 61 -23.63 9.90 -2.43
C LEU A 61 -24.48 10.75 -3.37
N GLY A 62 -24.39 10.56 -4.69
CA GLY A 62 -25.12 11.30 -5.70
C GLY A 62 -24.46 12.60 -6.16
N TYR A 63 -23.22 12.87 -5.77
CA TYR A 63 -22.50 14.07 -6.18
C TYR A 63 -21.70 13.86 -7.47
N LYS A 64 -21.71 14.89 -8.33
CA LYS A 64 -20.93 14.87 -9.58
C LYS A 64 -19.49 15.26 -9.31
N VAL A 65 -18.56 14.37 -9.61
CA VAL A 65 -17.13 14.67 -9.68
C VAL A 65 -16.81 15.13 -11.10
N PHE A 66 -16.19 16.30 -11.23
CA PHE A 66 -15.86 16.90 -12.52
C PHE A 66 -14.62 16.27 -13.13
N HIS A 67 -13.58 16.04 -12.33
CA HIS A 67 -12.39 15.27 -12.66
C HIS A 67 -11.91 14.48 -11.43
N GLY A 68 -11.31 13.36 -11.67
CA GLY A 68 -10.68 12.48 -10.70
C GLY A 68 -9.70 11.58 -11.42
N LYS A 69 -9.91 10.27 -11.39
CA LYS A 69 -9.04 9.29 -12.04
C LYS A 69 -9.10 9.28 -13.57
N ASP A 70 -9.99 10.05 -14.17
CA ASP A 70 -9.95 10.36 -15.60
C ASP A 70 -8.69 11.16 -15.99
N LEU A 71 -8.12 11.96 -15.07
CA LEU A 71 -6.90 12.72 -15.27
C LEU A 71 -5.77 12.30 -14.34
N ILE A 72 -6.08 12.05 -13.06
CA ILE A 72 -5.10 11.68 -12.03
C ILE A 72 -4.74 10.19 -12.18
N PRO A 73 -3.46 9.82 -12.32
CA PRO A 73 -3.07 8.43 -12.44
C PRO A 73 -3.46 7.62 -11.20
N ASN A 74 -3.80 6.35 -11.41
CA ASN A 74 -4.18 5.40 -10.36
C ASN A 74 -3.03 4.44 -9.98
N MET A 75 -1.84 4.69 -10.48
CA MET A 75 -0.66 3.87 -10.20
C MET A 75 0.47 4.74 -9.67
N TYR A 76 1.22 4.17 -8.75
CA TYR A 76 2.37 4.80 -8.10
C TYR A 76 2.02 6.03 -7.26
N GLU A 77 3.04 6.65 -6.70
CA GLU A 77 2.94 7.85 -5.88
C GLU A 77 2.61 9.09 -6.73
N LEU A 78 1.85 9.99 -6.15
CA LEU A 78 1.68 11.33 -6.72
C LEU A 78 2.86 12.24 -6.34
N SER A 79 3.03 13.29 -7.13
CA SER A 79 3.94 14.41 -6.82
C SER A 79 3.30 15.72 -7.29
N PRO A 80 3.82 16.89 -6.87
CA PRO A 80 3.34 18.17 -7.39
C PRO A 80 3.34 18.23 -8.91
N GLU A 81 4.40 17.74 -9.57
CA GLU A 81 4.52 17.76 -11.03
C GLU A 81 3.49 16.85 -11.70
N ILE A 82 3.21 15.68 -11.12
CA ILE A 82 2.20 14.76 -11.66
C ILE A 82 0.82 15.39 -11.55
N VAL A 83 0.48 15.95 -10.40
CA VAL A 83 -0.81 16.62 -10.16
C VAL A 83 -0.97 17.83 -11.09
N GLU A 84 0.07 18.64 -11.23
CA GLU A 84 0.05 19.81 -12.12
C GLU A 84 -0.22 19.42 -13.57
N LYS A 85 0.56 18.48 -14.09
CA LYS A 85 0.43 18.04 -15.48
C LYS A 85 -0.91 17.38 -15.75
N SER A 86 -1.40 16.58 -14.82
CA SER A 86 -2.69 15.91 -14.93
C SER A 86 -3.85 16.90 -14.98
N LEU A 87 -3.91 17.86 -14.07
CA LEU A 87 -5.01 18.83 -14.00
C LEU A 87 -4.93 19.92 -15.07
N LYS A 88 -3.80 20.12 -15.71
CA LYS A 88 -3.67 20.97 -16.91
C LYS A 88 -4.13 20.27 -18.20
N GLY A 89 -4.73 19.10 -18.11
CA GLY A 89 -5.27 18.34 -19.25
C GLY A 89 -4.19 17.66 -20.12
N LYS A 90 -2.97 17.56 -19.62
CA LYS A 90 -1.87 16.82 -20.28
C LYS A 90 -1.58 15.58 -19.46
N ALA A 91 -1.74 14.40 -20.07
CA ALA A 91 -1.36 13.16 -19.45
C ALA A 91 0.11 13.20 -19.00
N TYR A 92 0.38 12.82 -17.76
CA TYR A 92 1.75 12.67 -17.29
C TYR A 92 2.46 11.59 -18.10
N LYS A 93 3.59 11.97 -18.67
CA LYS A 93 4.51 11.02 -19.29
C LYS A 93 5.79 11.03 -18.46
N PRO A 94 6.17 9.90 -17.86
CA PRO A 94 7.40 9.84 -17.09
C PRO A 94 8.59 10.19 -17.99
N PRO A 95 9.64 10.82 -17.43
CA PRO A 95 10.84 11.10 -18.19
C PRO A 95 11.45 9.79 -18.70
N LYS A 96 11.94 9.81 -19.94
CA LYS A 96 12.69 8.66 -20.45
C LYS A 96 13.99 8.53 -19.68
N ILE A 97 14.13 7.45 -18.94
CA ILE A 97 15.38 7.11 -18.26
C ILE A 97 16.39 6.70 -19.32
N ARG A 98 17.52 7.43 -19.38
CA ARG A 98 18.61 7.14 -20.33
C ARG A 98 19.64 6.13 -19.81
N VAL A 99 19.52 5.75 -18.54
CA VAL A 99 20.41 4.75 -17.92
C VAL A 99 19.92 3.36 -18.33
N LYS A 100 20.78 2.54 -18.86
CA LYS A 100 20.47 1.14 -19.15
C LYS A 100 20.36 0.38 -17.83
N GLN A 101 19.33 -0.44 -17.70
CA GLN A 101 19.09 -1.21 -16.46
C GLN A 101 20.27 -2.17 -16.17
N GLU A 102 20.95 -2.62 -17.22
CA GLU A 102 22.14 -3.49 -17.13
C GLU A 102 23.32 -2.80 -16.45
N ASP A 103 23.40 -1.46 -16.53
CA ASP A 103 24.47 -0.66 -15.92
C ASP A 103 24.23 -0.39 -14.42
N LEU A 104 23.05 -0.76 -13.90
CA LEU A 104 22.70 -0.55 -12.52
C LEU A 104 23.08 -1.77 -11.66
N PRO A 105 23.78 -1.59 -10.53
CA PRO A 105 24.09 -2.68 -9.64
C PRO A 105 22.81 -3.28 -9.05
N ARG A 106 22.69 -4.60 -9.09
CA ARG A 106 21.62 -5.32 -8.41
C ARG A 106 21.77 -5.15 -6.91
N ARG A 107 20.74 -4.65 -6.25
CA ARG A 107 20.67 -4.47 -4.79
C ARG A 107 19.42 -5.17 -4.24
N PRO A 108 19.41 -6.52 -4.24
CA PRO A 108 18.27 -7.23 -3.66
C PRO A 108 18.18 -6.90 -2.16
N PRO A 109 16.97 -6.83 -1.61
CA PRO A 109 16.80 -6.69 -0.18
C PRO A 109 17.47 -7.88 0.54
N ASN A 110 18.09 -7.61 1.69
CA ASN A 110 18.80 -8.62 2.47
C ASN A 110 18.60 -8.38 3.96
N MET A 111 18.57 -9.48 4.72
CA MET A 111 18.59 -9.38 6.19
C MET A 111 19.93 -8.80 6.66
N CYS A 112 19.86 -7.91 7.65
CA CYS A 112 21.05 -7.30 8.26
C CYS A 112 22.04 -8.33 8.77
N ALA A 113 23.31 -7.96 8.78
CA ALA A 113 24.34 -8.75 9.50
C ALA A 113 23.98 -8.78 11.00
N GLY A 114 24.03 -9.95 11.63
CA GLY A 114 23.64 -10.12 13.03
C GLY A 114 22.14 -10.06 13.32
N CYS A 115 21.28 -10.05 12.30
CA CYS A 115 19.83 -10.06 12.47
C CYS A 115 19.37 -11.31 13.23
N SER A 116 18.56 -11.12 14.29
CA SER A 116 18.02 -12.20 15.12
C SER A 116 17.12 -13.19 14.36
N HIS A 117 16.52 -12.76 13.27
CA HIS A 117 15.71 -13.62 12.41
C HIS A 117 16.52 -14.71 11.70
N ARG A 118 17.79 -14.46 11.41
CA ARG A 118 18.66 -15.43 10.71
C ARG A 118 18.81 -16.75 11.48
N PRO A 119 19.24 -16.77 12.77
CA PRO A 119 19.35 -18.01 13.52
C PRO A 119 18.00 -18.69 13.75
N LEU A 120 16.92 -17.93 13.94
CA LEU A 120 15.57 -18.47 14.07
C LEU A 120 15.18 -19.29 12.83
N PHE A 121 15.22 -18.68 11.65
CA PHE A 121 14.83 -19.35 10.42
C PHE A 121 15.80 -20.46 10.02
N TYR A 122 17.08 -20.34 10.36
CA TYR A 122 18.03 -21.44 10.20
C TYR A 122 17.63 -22.65 11.05
N ALA A 123 17.26 -22.44 12.32
CA ALA A 123 16.82 -23.52 13.21
C ALA A 123 15.50 -24.13 12.69
N LEU A 124 14.51 -23.33 12.30
CA LEU A 124 13.25 -23.84 11.76
C LEU A 124 13.43 -24.64 10.47
N LYS A 125 14.35 -24.21 9.60
CA LYS A 125 14.75 -25.02 8.42
C LYS A 125 15.36 -26.34 8.78
N LYS A 126 16.25 -26.37 9.78
CA LYS A 126 16.90 -27.62 10.26
C LYS A 126 15.88 -28.57 10.85
N LEU A 127 14.84 -28.05 11.50
CA LEU A 127 13.76 -28.87 12.07
C LEU A 127 12.76 -29.34 10.99
N GLY A 128 12.87 -28.87 9.75
CA GLY A 128 11.91 -29.17 8.69
C GLY A 128 10.52 -28.62 8.97
N ALA A 129 10.42 -27.50 9.71
CA ALA A 129 9.15 -26.89 10.04
C ALA A 129 8.52 -26.24 8.81
N PHE A 130 7.19 -26.35 8.68
CA PHE A 130 6.41 -25.58 7.74
C PHE A 130 6.02 -24.26 8.40
N VAL A 131 6.56 -23.15 7.90
CA VAL A 131 6.51 -21.85 8.58
C VAL A 131 5.54 -20.92 7.87
N PHE A 132 4.54 -20.46 8.61
CA PHE A 132 3.70 -19.33 8.26
C PHE A 132 4.29 -18.06 8.84
N GLY A 133 4.50 -17.05 8.02
CA GLY A 133 5.02 -15.77 8.46
C GLY A 133 4.14 -14.61 8.01
N ASP A 134 4.49 -13.44 8.49
CA ASP A 134 3.84 -12.19 8.16
C ASP A 134 4.74 -11.27 7.33
N ILE A 135 4.23 -10.13 6.94
CA ILE A 135 5.00 -9.12 6.23
C ILE A 135 5.93 -8.38 7.20
N GLY A 136 7.22 -8.41 6.89
CA GLY A 136 8.28 -7.78 7.66
C GLY A 136 9.64 -8.12 7.08
N CYS A 137 10.73 -7.66 7.70
CA CYS A 137 12.09 -8.00 7.26
C CYS A 137 12.31 -9.52 7.18
N TYR A 138 11.64 -10.29 8.04
CA TYR A 138 11.76 -11.73 8.05
C TYR A 138 11.04 -12.45 6.89
N THR A 139 10.21 -11.75 6.12
CA THR A 139 9.72 -12.26 4.83
C THR A 139 10.87 -12.65 3.90
N LEU A 140 12.03 -12.01 4.04
CA LEU A 140 13.24 -12.36 3.30
C LEU A 140 13.75 -13.78 3.56
N ALA A 141 13.24 -14.47 4.59
CA ALA A 141 13.52 -15.88 4.82
C ALA A 141 12.93 -16.81 3.74
N THR A 142 12.06 -16.32 2.85
CA THR A 142 11.62 -17.05 1.66
C THR A 142 12.74 -17.24 0.65
N ALA A 143 13.71 -16.32 0.64
CA ALA A 143 14.81 -16.30 -0.32
C ALA A 143 16.01 -17.14 0.14
N PRO A 144 16.90 -17.57 -0.78
CA PRO A 144 18.17 -18.19 -0.43
C PRO A 144 19.00 -17.24 0.46
N PRO A 145 19.81 -17.79 1.36
CA PRO A 145 20.09 -19.22 1.61
C PRO A 145 19.09 -19.88 2.57
N LEU A 146 18.22 -19.12 3.22
CA LEU A 146 17.33 -19.63 4.26
C LEU A 146 16.22 -20.51 3.68
N GLN A 147 15.39 -19.98 2.81
CA GLN A 147 14.25 -20.70 2.21
C GLN A 147 13.42 -21.44 3.29
N ALA A 148 13.08 -20.73 4.35
CA ALA A 148 12.51 -21.29 5.58
C ALA A 148 11.17 -20.67 5.96
N LEU A 149 10.59 -19.84 5.08
CA LEU A 149 9.26 -19.28 5.24
C LEU A 149 8.42 -19.69 4.03
N HIS A 150 7.26 -20.28 4.27
CA HIS A 150 6.47 -20.98 3.27
C HIS A 150 5.21 -20.23 2.87
N SER A 151 4.69 -19.38 3.75
CA SER A 151 3.50 -18.55 3.48
C SER A 151 3.64 -17.18 4.11
N CYS A 152 3.23 -16.16 3.36
CA CYS A 152 3.18 -14.77 3.81
C CYS A 152 2.03 -14.08 3.08
N ILE A 153 1.01 -13.63 3.81
CA ILE A 153 -0.19 -13.02 3.24
C ILE A 153 -0.30 -11.55 3.68
N CYS A 154 -0.49 -11.33 4.98
CA CYS A 154 -0.58 -10.01 5.58
C CYS A 154 -0.12 -10.08 7.04
N MET A 155 0.09 -8.91 7.66
CA MET A 155 0.50 -8.83 9.07
C MET A 155 -0.57 -9.46 9.97
N GLY A 156 -0.15 -10.44 10.81
CA GLY A 156 -1.03 -11.20 11.70
C GLY A 156 -1.64 -12.48 11.09
N ALA A 157 -1.54 -12.69 9.78
CA ALA A 157 -2.12 -13.86 9.12
C ALA A 157 -1.41 -15.18 9.43
N SER A 158 -0.15 -15.13 9.88
CA SER A 158 0.65 -16.31 10.23
C SER A 158 -0.02 -17.20 11.26
N ILE A 159 -0.63 -16.62 12.30
CA ILE A 159 -1.31 -17.35 13.37
C ILE A 159 -2.53 -18.09 12.81
N GLY A 160 -3.39 -17.39 12.08
CA GLY A 160 -4.58 -17.99 11.46
C GLY A 160 -4.23 -19.06 10.44
N GLY A 161 -3.20 -18.81 9.60
CA GLY A 161 -2.71 -19.75 8.63
C GLY A 161 -2.15 -21.02 9.25
N ALA A 162 -1.29 -20.88 10.26
CA ALA A 162 -0.74 -22.01 11.01
C ALA A 162 -1.83 -22.81 11.74
N HIS A 163 -2.80 -22.11 12.36
CA HIS A 163 -3.94 -22.76 13.00
C HIS A 163 -4.77 -23.57 12.01
N GLY A 164 -5.09 -22.98 10.83
CA GLY A 164 -5.79 -23.67 9.76
C GLY A 164 -5.06 -24.90 9.26
N ALA A 165 -3.75 -24.79 9.03
CA ALA A 165 -2.92 -25.91 8.62
C ALA A 165 -2.90 -27.02 9.67
N MET A 166 -2.77 -26.67 10.97
CA MET A 166 -2.85 -27.63 12.06
C MET A 166 -4.19 -28.36 12.10
N LYS A 167 -5.31 -27.67 11.86
CA LYS A 167 -6.62 -28.30 11.80
C LYS A 167 -6.76 -29.26 10.61
N ALA A 168 -6.22 -28.86 9.44
CA ALA A 168 -6.26 -29.69 8.25
C ALA A 168 -5.40 -30.95 8.35
N LEU A 169 -4.19 -30.82 8.93
CA LEU A 169 -3.22 -31.92 9.08
C LEU A 169 -3.51 -32.81 10.30
N GLY A 170 -4.27 -32.33 11.28
CA GLY A 170 -4.53 -33.06 12.50
C GLY A 170 -3.23 -33.43 13.24
N LYS A 171 -3.11 -34.70 13.62
CA LYS A 171 -1.92 -35.19 14.34
C LYS A 171 -0.59 -35.07 13.56
N ASP A 172 -0.66 -35.14 12.23
CA ASP A 172 0.52 -35.05 11.37
C ASP A 172 1.13 -33.63 11.32
N GLY A 173 0.35 -32.59 11.69
CA GLY A 173 0.83 -31.23 11.82
C GLY A 173 1.57 -30.91 13.12
N LEU A 174 1.40 -31.76 14.16
CA LEU A 174 2.03 -31.51 15.45
C LEU A 174 3.56 -31.51 15.34
N GLY A 175 4.20 -30.45 15.86
CA GLY A 175 5.63 -30.22 15.79
C GLY A 175 6.19 -29.89 14.42
N LYS A 176 5.35 -29.82 13.38
CA LYS A 176 5.77 -29.47 11.99
C LYS A 176 5.33 -28.11 11.53
N VAL A 177 4.24 -27.58 12.06
CA VAL A 177 3.69 -26.28 11.67
C VAL A 177 4.09 -25.23 12.70
N CYS A 178 4.57 -24.09 12.22
CA CYS A 178 5.01 -22.98 13.07
C CYS A 178 4.48 -21.65 12.51
N ALA A 179 4.03 -20.75 13.39
CA ALA A 179 3.80 -19.35 13.05
C ALA A 179 4.97 -18.50 13.55
N VAL A 180 5.45 -17.61 12.71
CA VAL A 180 6.42 -16.58 13.09
C VAL A 180 5.76 -15.23 12.88
N ILE A 181 5.73 -14.44 13.95
CA ILE A 181 5.07 -13.14 13.97
C ILE A 181 6.04 -12.07 14.47
N GLY A 182 5.92 -10.86 13.99
CA GLY A 182 6.69 -9.72 14.46
C GLY A 182 6.17 -9.18 15.80
N ASP A 183 6.97 -8.35 16.42
CA ASP A 183 6.69 -7.75 17.75
C ASP A 183 5.57 -6.68 17.73
N SER A 184 5.25 -6.17 16.56
CA SER A 184 4.25 -5.11 16.37
C SER A 184 3.09 -5.53 15.46
N THR A 185 2.85 -6.81 15.35
CA THR A 185 1.79 -7.35 14.49
C THR A 185 0.56 -7.73 15.28
#